data_3224314ef0438e6f8e822ae8510a7b5e
#
_entry.id   3224314ef0438e6f8e822ae8510a7b5e
#
_cell.length_a   1.000
_cell.length_b   1.000
_cell.length_c   1.000
_cell.angle_alpha   90.00
_cell.angle_beta   90.00
_cell.angle_gamma   90.00
#
_symmetry.space_group_name_H-M   'P 1'
#
loop_
_entity.id
_entity.type
_entity.pdbx_description
1 polymer ?
#
loop_
_entity_poly.entity_id
_entity_poly.type
_entity_poly.pdbx_seq_one_letter_code
_entity_poly.pdbx_strand_id
1 'polypeptide(L)'
;MKKKQKKDKYYNKNQTSFFFEDYLETNKKNKSLEQKNILQDRIYLLFFLFFSLILIFAVRIIHVSLNKIEIYNNDSFSKKFSLLRRDIVDRNGEIISRNIKSYHAAVNPNLINNKENFLIKLQLNFPELKIKEIKKKLDKGKYFYLKKRISHDEKDKLWSFGEKGLIFEPFQSRVYTHSNLFSHVIGQVDYDNYGISGVEKYFDKELKDKNLAMQPLELTLDTNIQYLISKELNDALITFNAKGGGSLLMDVNNGEILSLVSLPNFDINERAAVKDEQYINKITKGVYELGSIFKTFTVALALENNLVKPKTIVNNITKSIKCSKYEISDIKEFPKSLSVEDILIRSSNIGTLLIARKIGEEKYKRFINKTNLLKSPDLQLEEVGNPINFDWNKCKLETVSFGHGITTTPLQATAVYAALANGGKIIEPKLI
;
A
#
# COMPACT_ATOMS: atom_id res chain seq x y z
N MET A 1 36.70 -82.32 -33.39
CA MET A 1 35.88 -82.42 -34.59
C MET A 1 34.91 -83.61 -34.51
N LYS A 2 33.63 -83.36 -34.26
CA LYS A 2 32.56 -84.36 -34.50
C LYS A 2 31.34 -83.60 -35.07
N LYS A 3 31.12 -83.71 -36.35
CA LYS A 3 29.94 -83.24 -37.03
C LYS A 3 28.72 -84.02 -36.56
N LYS A 4 27.70 -83.31 -35.98
CA LYS A 4 26.37 -83.91 -35.82
C LYS A 4 25.60 -83.72 -37.09
N GLN A 5 25.27 -84.88 -37.74
CA GLN A 5 24.37 -84.97 -38.88
C GLN A 5 22.96 -84.58 -38.42
N LYS A 6 22.36 -83.59 -39.08
CA LYS A 6 20.91 -83.31 -39.05
C LYS A 6 20.20 -84.47 -39.79
N LYS A 7 19.39 -85.24 -39.09
CA LYS A 7 18.38 -86.11 -39.66
C LYS A 7 17.18 -85.22 -39.99
N ASP A 8 16.93 -84.94 -41.27
CA ASP A 8 15.66 -84.43 -41.76
C ASP A 8 14.61 -85.49 -41.67
N LYS A 9 13.69 -85.39 -40.70
CA LYS A 9 12.47 -86.22 -40.66
C LYS A 9 11.44 -85.59 -41.58
N TYR A 10 11.21 -86.20 -42.74
CA TYR A 10 10.06 -85.95 -43.60
C TYR A 10 8.78 -86.40 -42.86
N TYR A 11 7.96 -85.45 -42.43
CA TYR A 11 6.64 -85.73 -41.92
C TYR A 11 5.64 -85.67 -43.06
N ASN A 12 4.94 -86.75 -43.31
CA ASN A 12 3.81 -86.83 -44.23
C ASN A 12 2.63 -86.14 -43.55
N LYS A 13 1.96 -85.24 -44.26
CA LYS A 13 0.94 -84.33 -43.69
C LYS A 13 -0.32 -85.05 -43.16
N ASN A 14 -0.44 -86.34 -43.33
CA ASN A 14 -1.63 -87.12 -42.96
C ASN A 14 -1.35 -88.24 -41.99
N GLN A 15 -0.21 -88.23 -41.30
CA GLN A 15 0.12 -89.30 -40.33
C GLN A 15 0.08 -88.72 -38.91
N THR A 16 -0.92 -89.15 -38.14
CA THR A 16 -0.97 -88.91 -36.67
C THR A 16 0.13 -89.70 -35.99
N SER A 17 0.80 -89.12 -35.04
CA SER A 17 1.89 -89.71 -34.29
C SER A 17 1.47 -91.07 -33.67
N PHE A 18 2.34 -92.07 -33.80
CA PHE A 18 2.11 -93.39 -33.22
C PHE A 18 2.44 -93.46 -31.73
N PHE A 19 3.06 -92.43 -31.19
CA PHE A 19 3.43 -92.36 -29.77
C PHE A 19 2.57 -91.28 -29.06
N PHE A 20 1.93 -91.66 -27.99
CA PHE A 20 1.06 -90.80 -27.24
C PHE A 20 1.82 -89.60 -26.58
N GLU A 21 3.09 -89.79 -26.31
CA GLU A 21 3.98 -88.76 -25.82
C GLU A 21 4.22 -87.67 -26.84
N ASP A 22 4.46 -87.97 -28.07
CA ASP A 22 4.64 -87.03 -29.20
C ASP A 22 3.36 -86.19 -29.44
N TYR A 23 2.20 -86.79 -29.28
CA TYR A 23 0.92 -86.12 -29.35
C TYR A 23 0.67 -85.14 -28.22
N LEU A 24 1.07 -85.52 -27.02
CA LEU A 24 0.93 -84.68 -25.81
C LEU A 24 1.93 -83.45 -25.85
N GLU A 25 3.14 -83.66 -26.38
CA GLU A 25 4.12 -82.54 -26.49
C GLU A 25 3.67 -81.52 -27.55
N THR A 26 3.14 -81.97 -28.71
CA THR A 26 2.62 -81.09 -29.78
C THR A 26 1.38 -80.33 -29.30
N ASN A 27 0.46 -81.00 -28.62
CA ASN A 27 -0.72 -80.34 -28.02
C ASN A 27 -0.38 -79.34 -26.93
N LYS A 28 0.63 -79.60 -26.06
CA LYS A 28 1.11 -78.71 -25.05
C LYS A 28 1.76 -77.45 -25.69
N LYS A 29 2.56 -77.63 -26.77
CA LYS A 29 3.17 -76.47 -27.48
C LYS A 29 2.12 -75.61 -28.17
N ASN A 30 1.11 -76.23 -28.80
CA ASN A 30 0.05 -75.47 -29.47
C ASN A 30 -0.83 -74.71 -28.44
N LYS A 31 -1.23 -75.35 -27.31
CA LYS A 31 -1.96 -74.65 -26.23
C LYS A 31 -1.17 -73.53 -25.59
N SER A 32 0.15 -73.67 -25.39
CA SER A 32 1.01 -72.63 -24.85
C SER A 32 1.20 -71.44 -25.80
N LEU A 33 1.21 -71.70 -27.10
CA LEU A 33 1.28 -70.66 -28.16
C LEU A 33 -0.05 -69.89 -28.26
N GLU A 34 -1.20 -70.61 -28.25
CA GLU A 34 -2.52 -69.93 -28.23
C GLU A 34 -2.74 -69.12 -26.95
N GLN A 35 -2.37 -69.63 -25.75
CA GLN A 35 -2.47 -68.84 -24.51
C GLN A 35 -1.56 -67.62 -24.55
N LYS A 36 -0.35 -67.72 -25.13
CA LYS A 36 0.55 -66.59 -25.22
C LYS A 36 0.01 -65.48 -26.16
N ASN A 37 -0.59 -65.87 -27.29
CA ASN A 37 -1.24 -64.96 -28.23
C ASN A 37 -2.46 -64.28 -27.62
N ILE A 38 -3.33 -64.99 -26.92
CA ILE A 38 -4.50 -64.45 -26.22
C ILE A 38 -4.10 -63.46 -25.11
N LEU A 39 -2.99 -63.68 -24.40
CA LEU A 39 -2.44 -62.76 -23.39
C LEU A 39 -1.85 -61.51 -24.05
N GLN A 40 -1.15 -61.65 -25.16
CA GLN A 40 -0.61 -60.54 -25.95
C GLN A 40 -1.73 -59.64 -26.51
N ASP A 41 -2.76 -60.26 -27.10
CA ASP A 41 -3.88 -59.51 -27.67
C ASP A 41 -4.65 -58.72 -26.59
N ARG A 42 -4.81 -59.28 -25.40
CA ARG A 42 -5.40 -58.57 -24.24
C ARG A 42 -4.54 -57.40 -23.78
N ILE A 43 -3.20 -57.55 -23.78
CA ILE A 43 -2.27 -56.49 -23.44
C ILE A 43 -2.35 -55.38 -24.50
N TYR A 44 -2.38 -55.68 -25.77
CA TYR A 44 -2.55 -54.71 -26.83
C TYR A 44 -3.89 -53.99 -26.74
N LEU A 45 -4.98 -54.71 -26.44
CA LEU A 45 -6.30 -54.12 -26.24
C LEU A 45 -6.31 -53.11 -25.08
N LEU A 46 -5.72 -53.48 -23.94
CA LEU A 46 -5.56 -52.56 -22.81
C LEU A 46 -4.70 -51.37 -23.18
N PHE A 47 -3.59 -51.59 -23.88
CA PHE A 47 -2.71 -50.51 -24.32
C PHE A 47 -3.47 -49.51 -25.24
N PHE A 48 -4.20 -50.00 -26.20
CA PHE A 48 -5.02 -49.15 -27.07
C PHE A 48 -6.14 -48.45 -26.34
N LEU A 49 -6.73 -49.05 -25.34
CA LEU A 49 -7.76 -48.45 -24.50
C LEU A 49 -7.18 -47.28 -23.66
N PHE A 50 -6.05 -47.49 -23.01
CA PHE A 50 -5.36 -46.41 -22.30
C PHE A 50 -4.84 -45.31 -23.22
N PHE A 51 -4.29 -45.70 -24.35
CA PHE A 51 -3.80 -44.74 -25.37
C PHE A 51 -4.93 -43.87 -25.92
N SER A 52 -6.08 -44.46 -26.22
CA SER A 52 -7.26 -43.71 -26.68
C SER A 52 -7.78 -42.77 -25.59
N LEU A 53 -7.75 -43.19 -24.35
CA LEU A 53 -8.16 -42.37 -23.21
C LEU A 53 -7.22 -41.18 -23.00
N ILE A 54 -5.91 -41.39 -23.10
CA ILE A 54 -4.90 -40.31 -23.07
C ILE A 54 -5.13 -39.34 -24.23
N LEU A 55 -5.42 -39.86 -25.44
CA LEU A 55 -5.64 -39.02 -26.62
C LEU A 55 -6.91 -38.17 -26.47
N ILE A 56 -7.99 -38.74 -25.91
CA ILE A 56 -9.22 -38.01 -25.60
C ILE A 56 -8.92 -36.87 -24.59
N PHE A 57 -8.15 -37.16 -23.53
CA PHE A 57 -7.76 -36.12 -22.55
C PHE A 57 -6.87 -35.05 -23.19
N ALA A 58 -5.90 -35.46 -24.04
CA ALA A 58 -5.04 -34.50 -24.73
C ALA A 58 -5.86 -33.57 -25.65
N VAL A 59 -6.77 -34.12 -26.45
CA VAL A 59 -7.67 -33.33 -27.28
C VAL A 59 -8.56 -32.42 -26.44
N ARG A 60 -9.04 -32.90 -25.29
CA ARG A 60 -9.86 -32.10 -24.39
C ARG A 60 -9.06 -30.96 -23.78
N ILE A 61 -7.82 -31.19 -23.36
CA ILE A 61 -6.92 -30.17 -22.85
C ILE A 61 -6.64 -29.11 -23.92
N ILE A 62 -6.31 -29.53 -25.13
CA ILE A 62 -6.10 -28.62 -26.27
C ILE A 62 -7.37 -27.81 -26.56
N HIS A 63 -8.53 -28.47 -26.60
CA HIS A 63 -9.81 -27.79 -26.80
C HIS A 63 -10.13 -26.77 -25.71
N VAL A 64 -9.87 -27.11 -24.44
CA VAL A 64 -10.03 -26.16 -23.32
C VAL A 64 -9.00 -25.03 -23.37
N SER A 65 -7.76 -25.31 -23.80
CA SER A 65 -6.70 -24.32 -23.93
C SER A 65 -6.93 -23.37 -25.12
N LEU A 66 -7.46 -23.86 -26.24
CA LEU A 66 -7.74 -23.03 -27.42
C LEU A 66 -9.05 -22.25 -27.30
N ASN A 67 -10.05 -22.82 -26.65
CA ASN A 67 -11.22 -22.05 -26.31
C ASN A 67 -10.81 -21.05 -25.22
N LYS A 68 -10.56 -19.79 -25.63
CA LYS A 68 -10.67 -18.67 -24.68
C LYS A 68 -11.95 -18.94 -23.90
N ILE A 69 -11.82 -19.09 -22.58
CA ILE A 69 -12.99 -19.07 -21.70
C ILE A 69 -13.65 -17.73 -22.04
N GLU A 70 -14.67 -17.76 -22.88
CA GLU A 70 -15.66 -16.69 -22.85
C GLU A 70 -16.20 -16.75 -21.43
N ILE A 71 -15.58 -15.93 -20.58
CA ILE A 71 -16.16 -15.58 -19.30
C ILE A 71 -17.56 -15.16 -19.69
N TYR A 72 -18.54 -15.97 -19.36
CA TYR A 72 -19.95 -15.74 -19.60
C TYR A 72 -20.20 -14.27 -19.27
N ASN A 73 -20.24 -13.45 -20.31
CA ASN A 73 -20.64 -12.06 -20.24
C ASN A 73 -22.15 -12.05 -19.92
N ASN A 74 -22.46 -12.38 -18.69
CA ASN A 74 -23.66 -11.86 -18.08
C ASN A 74 -23.43 -10.34 -17.95
N ASP A 75 -23.75 -9.61 -19.00
CA ASP A 75 -23.57 -8.15 -19.08
C ASP A 75 -24.24 -7.39 -17.93
N SER A 76 -25.21 -7.97 -17.27
CA SER A 76 -25.80 -7.46 -16.04
C SER A 76 -24.95 -7.69 -14.79
N PHE A 77 -24.13 -8.77 -14.75
CA PHE A 77 -23.18 -9.07 -13.67
C PHE A 77 -21.86 -8.36 -13.89
N SER A 78 -21.35 -8.26 -15.14
CA SER A 78 -20.08 -7.63 -15.46
C SER A 78 -20.10 -6.11 -15.25
N LYS A 79 -21.25 -5.46 -15.45
CA LYS A 79 -21.39 -4.01 -15.18
C LYS A 79 -21.24 -3.66 -13.69
N LYS A 80 -21.61 -4.55 -12.77
CA LYS A 80 -21.42 -4.35 -11.32
C LYS A 80 -20.00 -4.69 -10.82
N PHE A 81 -19.27 -5.54 -11.57
CA PHE A 81 -17.88 -5.94 -11.25
C PHE A 81 -16.80 -5.03 -11.84
N SER A 82 -17.17 -3.99 -12.56
CA SER A 82 -16.27 -3.25 -13.44
C SER A 82 -15.50 -2.10 -12.81
N LEU A 83 -15.41 -2.01 -11.50
CA LEU A 83 -14.57 -1.02 -10.83
C LEU A 83 -13.38 -1.73 -10.18
N LEU A 84 -12.56 -2.41 -10.99
CA LEU A 84 -11.22 -2.82 -10.59
C LEU A 84 -10.40 -1.55 -10.39
N ARG A 85 -10.24 -1.17 -9.13
CA ARG A 85 -9.32 -0.12 -8.74
C ARG A 85 -7.90 -0.68 -8.81
N ARG A 86 -6.96 0.02 -9.45
CA ARG A 86 -5.55 -0.37 -9.60
C ARG A 86 -4.93 -0.67 -8.24
N ASP A 87 -3.99 -1.63 -8.21
CA ASP A 87 -3.13 -1.81 -7.04
C ASP A 87 -2.25 -0.57 -6.85
N ILE A 88 -1.91 -0.25 -5.61
CA ILE A 88 -0.91 0.75 -5.26
C ILE A 88 0.28 -0.01 -4.70
N VAL A 89 1.46 0.27 -5.23
CA VAL A 89 2.71 -0.37 -4.82
C VAL A 89 3.75 0.66 -4.43
N ASP A 90 4.74 0.24 -3.66
CA ASP A 90 5.92 1.05 -3.39
C ASP A 90 6.91 1.01 -4.56
N ARG A 91 8.02 1.74 -4.46
CA ARG A 91 9.08 1.79 -5.49
C ARG A 91 9.74 0.45 -5.80
N ASN A 92 9.58 -0.56 -4.95
CA ASN A 92 10.14 -1.91 -5.08
C ASN A 92 9.09 -2.92 -5.59
N GLY A 93 7.86 -2.46 -5.86
CA GLY A 93 6.74 -3.30 -6.27
C GLY A 93 6.01 -3.99 -5.10
N GLU A 94 6.33 -3.65 -3.84
CA GLU A 94 5.62 -4.15 -2.66
C GLU A 94 4.20 -3.59 -2.63
N ILE A 95 3.22 -4.47 -2.44
CA ILE A 95 1.81 -4.10 -2.49
C ILE A 95 1.42 -3.37 -1.22
N ILE A 96 1.01 -2.11 -1.35
CA ILE A 96 0.49 -1.29 -0.26
C ILE A 96 -1.04 -1.39 -0.18
N SER A 97 -1.70 -1.42 -1.33
CA SER A 97 -3.17 -1.48 -1.39
C SER A 97 -3.63 -2.25 -2.63
N ARG A 98 -4.61 -3.15 -2.44
CA ARG A 98 -5.22 -3.91 -3.53
C ARG A 98 -6.68 -4.24 -3.29
N ASN A 99 -7.36 -4.65 -4.34
CA ASN A 99 -8.73 -5.15 -4.24
C ASN A 99 -8.75 -6.65 -4.05
N ILE A 100 -9.55 -7.12 -3.09
CA ILE A 100 -9.85 -8.54 -2.90
C ILE A 100 -11.34 -8.80 -3.12
N LYS A 101 -11.67 -10.01 -3.57
CA LYS A 101 -13.06 -10.46 -3.65
C LYS A 101 -13.63 -10.58 -2.25
N SER A 102 -14.76 -9.94 -2.01
CA SER A 102 -15.51 -9.96 -0.77
C SER A 102 -16.99 -10.14 -1.10
N TYR A 103 -17.85 -10.17 -0.11
CA TYR A 103 -19.28 -10.30 -0.29
C TYR A 103 -20.03 -9.38 0.65
N HIS A 104 -21.23 -8.98 0.23
CA HIS A 104 -22.23 -8.44 1.13
C HIS A 104 -23.22 -9.54 1.45
N ALA A 105 -23.48 -9.78 2.72
CA ALA A 105 -24.56 -10.66 3.14
C ALA A 105 -25.86 -9.85 3.23
N ALA A 106 -26.81 -10.22 2.42
CA ALA A 106 -28.15 -9.63 2.40
C ALA A 106 -29.20 -10.66 2.75
N VAL A 107 -30.35 -10.21 3.21
CA VAL A 107 -31.48 -11.06 3.60
C VAL A 107 -32.72 -10.65 2.85
N ASN A 108 -33.35 -11.64 2.21
CA ASN A 108 -34.73 -11.55 1.76
C ASN A 108 -35.65 -12.25 2.78
N PRO A 109 -36.38 -11.51 3.64
CA PRO A 109 -37.16 -12.08 4.73
C PRO A 109 -38.25 -13.05 4.29
N ASN A 110 -38.75 -12.90 3.04
CA ASN A 110 -39.79 -13.74 2.50
C ASN A 110 -39.35 -15.15 2.13
N LEU A 111 -38.02 -15.35 2.03
CA LEU A 111 -37.40 -16.65 1.70
C LEU A 111 -36.74 -17.32 2.90
N ILE A 112 -36.88 -16.76 4.11
CA ILE A 112 -36.39 -17.36 5.37
C ILE A 112 -37.49 -18.32 5.90
N ASN A 113 -37.12 -19.60 6.04
CA ASN A 113 -38.05 -20.63 6.46
C ASN A 113 -38.46 -20.50 7.92
N ASN A 114 -37.52 -20.29 8.82
CA ASN A 114 -37.78 -20.12 10.27
C ASN A 114 -37.00 -18.92 10.80
N LYS A 115 -37.69 -17.79 10.97
CA LYS A 115 -37.10 -16.53 11.41
C LYS A 115 -36.51 -16.61 12.83
N GLU A 116 -37.12 -17.37 13.74
CA GLU A 116 -36.62 -17.51 15.11
C GLU A 116 -35.32 -18.31 15.15
N ASN A 117 -35.30 -19.45 14.49
CA ASN A 117 -34.07 -20.27 14.39
C ASN A 117 -32.94 -19.50 13.69
N PHE A 118 -33.26 -18.74 12.65
CA PHE A 118 -32.30 -17.87 11.96
C PHE A 118 -31.70 -16.83 12.92
N LEU A 119 -32.51 -16.16 13.75
CA LEU A 119 -32.03 -15.19 14.74
C LEU A 119 -31.14 -15.83 15.79
N ILE A 120 -31.51 -17.06 16.27
CA ILE A 120 -30.68 -17.82 17.22
C ILE A 120 -29.31 -18.15 16.61
N LYS A 121 -29.29 -18.68 15.37
CA LYS A 121 -28.04 -18.97 14.66
C LYS A 121 -27.17 -17.72 14.49
N LEU A 122 -27.78 -16.57 14.15
CA LEU A 122 -27.08 -15.30 14.06
C LEU A 122 -26.47 -14.87 15.39
N GLN A 123 -27.24 -14.97 16.49
CA GLN A 123 -26.76 -14.58 17.80
C GLN A 123 -25.58 -15.41 18.29
N LEU A 124 -25.59 -16.70 17.98
CA LEU A 124 -24.51 -17.65 18.37
C LEU A 124 -23.23 -17.41 17.56
N ASN A 125 -23.34 -17.13 16.26
CA ASN A 125 -22.19 -17.04 15.37
C ASN A 125 -21.69 -15.61 15.14
N PHE A 126 -22.52 -14.61 15.39
CA PHE A 126 -22.25 -13.18 15.17
C PHE A 126 -22.80 -12.36 16.36
N PRO A 127 -22.21 -12.51 17.56
CA PRO A 127 -22.69 -11.84 18.78
C PRO A 127 -22.64 -10.31 18.70
N GLU A 128 -21.81 -9.75 17.80
CA GLU A 128 -21.69 -8.31 17.54
C GLU A 128 -22.93 -7.72 16.86
N LEU A 129 -23.76 -8.56 16.23
CA LEU A 129 -24.94 -8.08 15.51
C LEU A 129 -26.09 -7.71 16.47
N LYS A 130 -26.73 -6.59 16.17
CA LYS A 130 -27.88 -6.11 16.95
C LYS A 130 -29.15 -6.89 16.60
N ILE A 131 -29.35 -8.06 17.22
CA ILE A 131 -30.44 -9.00 16.91
C ILE A 131 -31.83 -8.34 16.96
N LYS A 132 -32.09 -7.42 17.92
CA LYS A 132 -33.36 -6.70 18.03
C LYS A 132 -33.66 -5.86 16.77
N GLU A 133 -32.67 -5.23 16.17
CA GLU A 133 -32.83 -4.45 14.94
C GLU A 133 -33.04 -5.37 13.73
N ILE A 134 -32.31 -6.50 13.67
CA ILE A 134 -32.48 -7.50 12.61
C ILE A 134 -33.89 -8.10 12.65
N LYS A 135 -34.43 -8.43 13.85
CA LYS A 135 -35.77 -8.91 14.01
C LYS A 135 -36.81 -7.92 13.44
N LYS A 136 -36.69 -6.63 13.77
CA LYS A 136 -37.54 -5.58 13.21
C LYS A 136 -37.47 -5.48 11.68
N LYS A 137 -36.28 -5.72 11.08
CA LYS A 137 -36.10 -5.72 9.62
C LYS A 137 -36.72 -6.96 8.98
N LEU A 138 -36.60 -8.13 9.61
CA LEU A 138 -37.25 -9.36 9.17
C LEU A 138 -38.74 -9.27 9.17
N ASP A 139 -39.31 -8.64 10.20
CA ASP A 139 -40.80 -8.44 10.35
C ASP A 139 -41.34 -7.49 9.28
N LYS A 140 -40.56 -6.50 8.84
CA LYS A 140 -40.93 -5.59 7.74
C LYS A 140 -41.01 -6.27 6.38
N GLY A 141 -40.46 -7.47 6.21
CA GLY A 141 -40.49 -8.25 4.96
C GLY A 141 -39.73 -7.64 3.79
N LYS A 142 -38.96 -6.58 3.97
CA LYS A 142 -38.19 -5.93 2.92
C LYS A 142 -36.75 -6.44 2.91
N TYR A 143 -36.20 -6.56 1.70
CA TYR A 143 -34.77 -6.86 1.50
C TYR A 143 -33.88 -5.89 2.26
N PHE A 144 -32.84 -6.40 2.95
CA PHE A 144 -31.87 -5.57 3.67
C PHE A 144 -30.48 -6.24 3.74
N TYR A 145 -29.45 -5.43 3.88
CA TYR A 145 -28.10 -5.92 4.16
C TYR A 145 -27.98 -6.30 5.63
N LEU A 146 -27.57 -7.56 5.88
CA LEU A 146 -27.24 -8.08 7.20
C LEU A 146 -25.88 -7.58 7.66
N LYS A 147 -24.87 -7.80 6.82
CA LYS A 147 -23.51 -7.33 7.04
C LYS A 147 -22.85 -7.04 5.68
N LYS A 148 -22.22 -5.90 5.55
CA LYS A 148 -21.45 -5.54 4.36
C LYS A 148 -20.00 -5.97 4.53
N ARG A 149 -19.32 -6.33 3.41
CA ARG A 149 -17.89 -6.68 3.37
C ARG A 149 -17.52 -7.81 4.32
N ILE A 150 -18.18 -8.95 4.16
CA ILE A 150 -17.90 -10.14 4.95
C ILE A 150 -16.68 -10.88 4.40
N SER A 151 -15.90 -11.47 5.30
CA SER A 151 -14.79 -12.37 4.97
C SER A 151 -15.29 -13.68 4.36
N HIS A 152 -14.37 -14.49 3.81
CA HIS A 152 -14.71 -15.85 3.36
C HIS A 152 -15.23 -16.72 4.50
N ASP A 153 -14.58 -16.66 5.67
CA ASP A 153 -15.00 -17.43 6.85
C ASP A 153 -16.40 -17.02 7.33
N GLU A 154 -16.70 -15.74 7.34
CA GLU A 154 -18.03 -15.23 7.70
C GLU A 154 -19.09 -15.65 6.68
N LYS A 155 -18.74 -15.64 5.39
CA LYS A 155 -19.61 -16.15 4.33
C LYS A 155 -19.90 -17.63 4.52
N ASP A 156 -18.87 -18.45 4.79
CA ASP A 156 -19.02 -19.90 4.97
C ASP A 156 -19.86 -20.22 6.21
N LYS A 157 -19.67 -19.48 7.31
CA LYS A 157 -20.52 -19.57 8.50
C LYS A 157 -21.99 -19.23 8.17
N LEU A 158 -22.24 -18.15 7.46
CA LEU A 158 -23.59 -17.77 7.06
C LEU A 158 -24.19 -18.76 6.06
N TRP A 159 -23.39 -19.25 5.12
CA TRP A 159 -23.80 -20.27 4.13
C TRP A 159 -24.25 -21.56 4.83
N SER A 160 -23.55 -21.97 5.89
CA SER A 160 -23.87 -23.16 6.68
C SER A 160 -25.26 -23.14 7.35
N PHE A 161 -25.88 -21.94 7.45
CA PHE A 161 -27.26 -21.84 7.99
C PHE A 161 -28.30 -22.50 7.06
N GLY A 162 -27.98 -22.67 5.76
CA GLY A 162 -28.85 -23.33 4.80
C GLY A 162 -30.13 -22.54 4.45
N GLU A 163 -30.15 -21.24 4.71
CA GLU A 163 -31.33 -20.38 4.48
C GLU A 163 -31.35 -19.81 3.06
N LYS A 164 -32.36 -20.13 2.29
CA LYS A 164 -32.54 -19.63 0.91
C LYS A 164 -32.67 -18.10 0.82
N GLY A 165 -33.08 -17.48 1.92
CA GLY A 165 -33.21 -16.03 2.02
C GLY A 165 -31.91 -15.29 2.27
N LEU A 166 -30.79 -15.99 2.53
CA LEU A 166 -29.46 -15.40 2.60
C LEU A 166 -28.85 -15.28 1.20
N ILE A 167 -28.57 -14.07 0.79
CA ILE A 167 -28.03 -13.74 -0.54
C ILE A 167 -26.66 -13.14 -0.36
N PHE A 168 -25.67 -13.68 -1.07
CA PHE A 168 -24.30 -13.18 -1.03
C PHE A 168 -24.01 -12.43 -2.34
N GLU A 169 -24.04 -11.10 -2.22
CA GLU A 169 -23.71 -10.24 -3.35
C GLU A 169 -22.19 -10.08 -3.43
N PRO A 170 -21.58 -10.46 -4.56
CA PRO A 170 -20.13 -10.28 -4.74
C PRO A 170 -19.78 -8.80 -4.70
N PHE A 171 -18.71 -8.48 -4.01
CA PHE A 171 -18.19 -7.13 -3.85
C PHE A 171 -16.66 -7.14 -3.89
N GLN A 172 -16.06 -6.04 -4.31
CA GLN A 172 -14.61 -5.87 -4.21
C GLN A 172 -14.28 -4.96 -3.04
N SER A 173 -13.57 -5.50 -2.06
CA SER A 173 -13.10 -4.73 -0.91
C SER A 173 -11.68 -4.25 -1.15
N ARG A 174 -11.43 -2.96 -0.91
CA ARG A 174 -10.09 -2.40 -0.85
C ARG A 174 -9.42 -2.81 0.45
N VAL A 175 -8.24 -3.39 0.38
CA VAL A 175 -7.44 -3.83 1.53
C VAL A 175 -6.07 -3.18 1.47
N TYR A 176 -5.60 -2.76 2.63
CA TYR A 176 -4.31 -2.13 2.86
C TYR A 176 -3.43 -3.11 3.64
N THR A 177 -2.37 -3.59 2.99
CA THR A 177 -1.55 -4.71 3.46
C THR A 177 -0.76 -4.41 4.73
N HIS A 178 -0.43 -3.14 4.94
CA HIS A 178 0.42 -2.68 6.05
C HIS A 178 -0.35 -1.90 7.12
N SER A 179 -1.66 -2.15 7.25
CA SER A 179 -2.54 -1.58 8.28
C SER A 179 -2.36 -0.07 8.52
N ASN A 180 -1.54 0.31 9.50
CA ASN A 180 -1.36 1.69 9.94
C ASN A 180 -0.14 2.40 9.32
N LEU A 181 0.77 1.66 8.66
CA LEU A 181 2.08 2.19 8.23
C LEU A 181 1.98 3.36 7.25
N PHE A 182 1.00 3.33 6.37
CA PHE A 182 0.80 4.33 5.31
C PHE A 182 -0.48 5.15 5.47
N SER A 183 -1.11 5.13 6.66
CA SER A 183 -2.43 5.72 6.89
C SER A 183 -2.56 7.17 6.41
N HIS A 184 -1.54 8.00 6.65
CA HIS A 184 -1.54 9.41 6.31
C HIS A 184 -1.14 9.73 4.86
N VAL A 185 -0.64 8.75 4.11
CA VAL A 185 -0.26 8.95 2.70
C VAL A 185 -1.28 8.31 1.78
N ILE A 186 -1.58 7.02 2.01
CA ILE A 186 -2.49 6.29 1.12
C ILE A 186 -3.92 6.79 1.27
N GLY A 187 -4.35 7.09 2.50
CA GLY A 187 -5.72 7.49 2.76
C GLY A 187 -6.70 6.32 2.63
N GLN A 188 -7.98 6.62 2.48
CA GLN A 188 -9.06 5.63 2.53
C GLN A 188 -10.00 5.76 1.34
N VAL A 189 -10.73 4.67 1.06
CA VAL A 189 -11.90 4.69 0.18
C VAL A 189 -13.18 4.54 1.01
N ASP A 190 -14.30 5.03 0.51
CA ASP A 190 -15.61 4.83 1.11
C ASP A 190 -16.16 3.42 0.89
N TYR A 191 -17.44 3.18 1.27
CA TYR A 191 -18.08 1.87 1.10
C TYR A 191 -18.30 1.50 -0.38
N ASP A 192 -18.31 2.46 -1.28
CA ASP A 192 -18.52 2.26 -2.72
C ASP A 192 -17.21 2.33 -3.51
N ASN A 193 -16.05 2.25 -2.81
CA ASN A 193 -14.69 2.32 -3.36
C ASN A 193 -14.34 3.66 -4.03
N TYR A 194 -14.93 4.79 -3.57
CA TYR A 194 -14.45 6.12 -3.93
C TYR A 194 -13.38 6.58 -2.94
N GLY A 195 -12.30 7.15 -3.44
CA GLY A 195 -11.25 7.73 -2.62
C GLY A 195 -11.76 8.91 -1.80
N ILE A 196 -11.58 8.90 -0.48
CA ILE A 196 -12.03 9.96 0.44
C ILE A 196 -10.87 10.73 1.08
N SER A 197 -9.66 10.20 1.04
CA SER A 197 -8.45 10.85 1.55
C SER A 197 -7.20 10.32 0.87
N GLY A 198 -6.08 11.03 1.03
CA GLY A 198 -4.75 10.63 0.59
C GLY A 198 -4.61 10.40 -0.91
N VAL A 199 -3.65 9.54 -1.27
CA VAL A 199 -3.39 9.09 -2.65
C VAL A 199 -4.65 8.46 -3.28
N GLU A 200 -5.43 7.70 -2.48
CA GLU A 200 -6.69 7.10 -2.93
C GLU A 200 -7.67 8.15 -3.46
N LYS A 201 -7.73 9.33 -2.84
CA LYS A 201 -8.60 10.42 -3.28
C LYS A 201 -7.99 11.21 -4.42
N TYR A 202 -6.72 11.58 -4.31
CA TYR A 202 -6.05 12.39 -5.32
C TYR A 202 -6.07 11.70 -6.70
N PHE A 203 -5.78 10.39 -6.73
CA PHE A 203 -5.76 9.58 -7.96
C PHE A 203 -7.05 8.77 -8.18
N ASP A 204 -8.19 9.16 -7.60
CA ASP A 204 -9.43 8.36 -7.66
C ASP A 204 -9.84 8.01 -9.10
N LYS A 205 -9.72 8.97 -10.03
CA LYS A 205 -10.06 8.76 -11.44
C LYS A 205 -9.10 7.80 -12.13
N GLU A 206 -7.80 7.98 -11.93
CA GLU A 206 -6.76 7.14 -12.54
C GLU A 206 -6.75 5.72 -11.98
N LEU A 207 -6.98 5.60 -10.67
CA LEU A 207 -7.08 4.30 -10.01
C LEU A 207 -8.29 3.49 -10.50
N LYS A 208 -9.31 4.14 -11.05
CA LYS A 208 -10.51 3.51 -11.64
C LYS A 208 -10.45 3.38 -13.16
N ASP A 209 -9.40 3.83 -13.81
CA ASP A 209 -9.28 3.75 -15.26
C ASP A 209 -9.10 2.29 -15.68
N LYS A 210 -10.05 1.80 -16.49
CA LYS A 210 -10.07 0.44 -17.00
C LYS A 210 -8.91 0.13 -17.93
N ASN A 211 -8.42 1.14 -18.64
CA ASN A 211 -7.29 0.98 -19.57
C ASN A 211 -5.98 0.72 -18.81
N LEU A 212 -5.90 1.19 -17.56
CA LEU A 212 -4.74 1.06 -16.69
C LEU A 212 -4.91 -0.03 -15.62
N ALA A 213 -6.01 -0.79 -15.64
CA ALA A 213 -6.39 -1.71 -14.56
C ALA A 213 -5.34 -2.76 -14.21
N MET A 214 -4.49 -3.15 -15.16
CA MET A 214 -3.41 -4.13 -14.97
C MET A 214 -2.06 -3.50 -14.57
N GLN A 215 -1.98 -2.17 -14.57
CA GLN A 215 -0.76 -1.44 -14.21
C GLN A 215 -0.93 -0.89 -12.79
N PRO A 216 -0.08 -1.26 -11.83
CA PRO A 216 -0.15 -0.67 -10.49
C PRO A 216 0.18 0.83 -10.55
N LEU A 217 -0.30 1.59 -9.58
CA LEU A 217 0.18 2.93 -9.30
C LEU A 217 1.43 2.79 -8.42
N GLU A 218 2.58 3.13 -8.96
CA GLU A 218 3.86 3.04 -8.26
C GLU A 218 4.16 4.35 -7.53
N LEU A 219 4.45 4.26 -6.23
CA LEU A 219 4.84 5.40 -5.39
C LEU A 219 6.35 5.41 -5.19
N THR A 220 6.89 6.59 -4.92
CA THR A 220 8.31 6.77 -4.57
C THR A 220 8.66 6.24 -3.18
N LEU A 221 7.68 5.91 -2.36
CA LEU A 221 7.86 5.39 -1.00
C LEU A 221 8.60 4.04 -1.01
N ASP A 222 9.37 3.79 0.04
CA ASP A 222 10.01 2.52 0.32
C ASP A 222 9.45 1.94 1.62
N THR A 223 8.83 0.77 1.54
CA THR A 223 8.14 0.12 2.66
C THR A 223 9.07 -0.20 3.82
N ASN A 224 10.32 -0.62 3.53
CA ASN A 224 11.28 -0.97 4.57
C ASN A 224 11.77 0.27 5.30
N ILE A 225 12.06 1.35 4.57
CA ILE A 225 12.47 2.64 5.14
C ILE A 225 11.31 3.24 5.95
N GLN A 226 10.10 3.20 5.42
CA GLN A 226 8.89 3.67 6.09
C GLN A 226 8.69 2.94 7.43
N TYR A 227 8.83 1.61 7.43
CA TYR A 227 8.70 0.80 8.64
C TYR A 227 9.77 1.14 9.68
N LEU A 228 11.04 1.21 9.26
CA LEU A 228 12.15 1.54 10.15
C LEU A 228 11.94 2.90 10.82
N ILE A 229 11.65 3.93 10.01
CA ILE A 229 11.45 5.29 10.52
C ILE A 229 10.22 5.36 11.43
N SER A 230 9.14 4.65 11.08
CA SER A 230 7.92 4.61 11.89
C SER A 230 8.19 3.99 13.27
N LYS A 231 8.98 2.91 13.32
CA LYS A 231 9.37 2.25 14.55
C LYS A 231 10.22 3.17 15.42
N GLU A 232 11.30 3.72 14.88
CA GLU A 232 12.20 4.61 15.62
C GLU A 232 11.49 5.88 16.14
N LEU A 233 10.60 6.44 15.32
CA LEU A 233 9.80 7.60 15.73
C LEU A 233 8.82 7.23 16.86
N ASN A 234 8.20 6.07 16.82
CA ASN A 234 7.32 5.59 17.89
C ASN A 234 8.09 5.39 19.21
N ASP A 235 9.27 4.79 19.15
CA ASP A 235 10.13 4.58 20.31
C ASP A 235 10.58 5.93 20.91
N ALA A 236 10.87 6.93 20.07
CA ALA A 236 11.14 8.29 20.51
C ALA A 236 9.93 8.94 21.19
N LEU A 237 8.70 8.77 20.65
CA LEU A 237 7.49 9.30 21.29
C LEU A 237 7.30 8.73 22.70
N ILE A 238 7.53 7.44 22.87
CA ILE A 238 7.45 6.78 24.18
C ILE A 238 8.52 7.32 25.12
N THR A 239 9.77 7.37 24.66
CA THR A 239 10.91 7.83 25.46
C THR A 239 10.74 9.26 25.97
N PHE A 240 10.24 10.15 25.13
CA PHE A 240 10.07 11.57 25.45
C PHE A 240 8.66 11.92 25.94
N ASN A 241 7.76 10.93 26.09
CA ASN A 241 6.36 11.14 26.45
C ASN A 241 5.69 12.20 25.55
N ALA A 242 5.96 12.12 24.24
CA ALA A 242 5.48 13.12 23.29
C ALA A 242 4.07 12.77 22.80
N LYS A 243 3.25 13.79 22.55
CA LYS A 243 1.86 13.63 22.08
C LYS A 243 1.78 13.20 20.61
N GLY A 244 2.83 13.41 19.85
CA GLY A 244 2.90 13.03 18.45
C GLY A 244 4.21 13.48 17.81
N GLY A 245 4.46 13.01 16.62
CA GLY A 245 5.66 13.34 15.87
C GLY A 245 5.48 13.08 14.37
N GLY A 246 6.44 13.55 13.59
CA GLY A 246 6.48 13.27 12.16
C GLY A 246 7.92 13.20 11.66
N SER A 247 8.12 12.42 10.61
CA SER A 247 9.40 12.30 9.92
C SER A 247 9.18 12.24 8.41
N LEU A 248 10.08 12.86 7.68
CA LEU A 248 10.10 12.90 6.21
C LEU A 248 11.50 12.60 5.73
N LEU A 249 11.63 11.66 4.81
CA LEU A 249 12.86 11.40 4.07
C LEU A 249 12.62 11.65 2.59
N MET A 250 13.40 12.57 2.01
CA MET A 250 13.27 13.00 0.61
C MET A 250 14.64 13.01 -0.07
N ASP A 251 14.70 12.53 -1.31
CA ASP A 251 15.89 12.70 -2.14
C ASP A 251 16.03 14.17 -2.56
N VAL A 252 17.17 14.75 -2.23
CA VAL A 252 17.45 16.17 -2.49
C VAL A 252 17.65 16.49 -3.96
N ASN A 253 17.91 15.51 -4.82
CA ASN A 253 18.19 15.72 -6.24
C ASN A 253 16.96 15.69 -7.12
N ASN A 254 15.95 14.87 -6.77
CA ASN A 254 14.77 14.64 -7.61
C ASN A 254 13.44 14.88 -6.91
N GLY A 255 13.44 15.14 -5.58
CA GLY A 255 12.23 15.40 -4.79
C GLY A 255 11.41 14.17 -4.41
N GLU A 256 11.87 12.96 -4.72
CA GLU A 256 11.17 11.73 -4.35
C GLU A 256 11.08 11.56 -2.85
N ILE A 257 9.87 11.36 -2.35
CA ILE A 257 9.63 11.07 -0.93
C ILE A 257 9.78 9.56 -0.73
N LEU A 258 10.83 9.18 -0.01
CA LEU A 258 11.13 7.77 0.31
C LEU A 258 10.35 7.30 1.54
N SER A 259 10.07 8.21 2.47
CA SER A 259 9.28 7.92 3.67
C SER A 259 8.58 9.19 4.17
N LEU A 260 7.34 9.03 4.59
CA LEU A 260 6.53 10.07 5.23
C LEU A 260 5.73 9.43 6.37
N VAL A 261 6.17 9.68 7.59
CA VAL A 261 5.57 9.15 8.82
C VAL A 261 4.94 10.27 9.63
N SER A 262 3.72 10.07 10.07
CA SER A 262 3.02 10.94 11.03
C SER A 262 2.39 10.08 12.13
N LEU A 263 2.65 10.44 13.40
CA LEU A 263 2.15 9.73 14.58
C LEU A 263 1.37 10.68 15.50
N PRO A 264 0.33 10.20 16.20
CA PRO A 264 -0.23 8.84 16.14
C PRO A 264 -0.87 8.54 14.78
N ASN A 265 -0.73 7.30 14.34
CA ASN A 265 -1.39 6.75 13.16
C ASN A 265 -2.65 5.97 13.53
N PHE A 266 -3.32 5.38 12.54
CA PHE A 266 -4.54 4.59 12.72
C PHE A 266 -4.55 3.42 11.74
N ASP A 267 -5.26 2.33 12.09
CA ASP A 267 -5.46 1.24 11.13
C ASP A 267 -6.43 1.69 10.03
N ILE A 268 -5.93 1.70 8.83
CA ILE A 268 -6.64 2.19 7.64
C ILE A 268 -7.78 1.24 7.23
N ASN A 269 -7.70 -0.04 7.62
CA ASN A 269 -8.74 -1.04 7.39
C ASN A 269 -9.89 -0.92 8.41
N GLU A 270 -9.62 -0.39 9.60
CA GLU A 270 -10.61 -0.15 10.65
C GLU A 270 -11.19 1.26 10.54
N ARG A 271 -12.48 1.36 10.19
CA ARG A 271 -13.14 2.64 9.92
C ARG A 271 -13.88 3.22 11.11
N ALA A 272 -14.01 2.46 12.18
CA ALA A 272 -14.75 2.86 13.36
C ALA A 272 -13.80 3.50 14.39
N ALA A 273 -14.10 4.74 14.82
CA ALA A 273 -13.51 5.39 15.98
C ALA A 273 -12.05 5.88 15.87
N VAL A 274 -11.65 6.38 14.70
CA VAL A 274 -10.39 7.16 14.61
C VAL A 274 -10.63 8.56 15.20
N LYS A 275 -9.76 8.97 16.11
CA LYS A 275 -9.82 10.32 16.72
C LYS A 275 -9.29 11.38 15.74
N ASP A 276 -9.82 12.59 15.80
CA ASP A 276 -9.41 13.68 14.90
C ASP A 276 -7.90 13.93 14.90
N GLU A 277 -7.25 13.81 16.05
CA GLU A 277 -5.78 13.98 16.20
C GLU A 277 -4.98 12.94 15.39
N GLN A 278 -5.55 11.76 15.14
CA GLN A 278 -4.92 10.69 14.37
C GLN A 278 -5.05 10.90 12.86
N TYR A 279 -6.04 11.70 12.40
CA TYR A 279 -6.21 11.99 10.98
C TYR A 279 -5.24 13.06 10.45
N ILE A 280 -4.68 13.88 11.32
CA ILE A 280 -3.84 15.00 10.91
C ILE A 280 -2.45 14.49 10.50
N ASN A 281 -2.12 14.62 9.20
CA ASN A 281 -0.76 14.44 8.74
C ASN A 281 0.11 15.61 9.21
N LYS A 282 0.97 15.37 10.20
CA LYS A 282 1.81 16.40 10.82
C LYS A 282 2.90 16.96 9.90
N ILE A 283 3.23 16.22 8.83
CA ILE A 283 4.25 16.61 7.87
C ILE A 283 3.68 17.50 6.76
N THR A 284 2.52 17.13 6.22
CA THR A 284 1.93 17.84 5.08
C THR A 284 0.87 18.85 5.49
N LYS A 285 0.03 18.51 6.50
CA LYS A 285 -1.10 19.34 6.95
C LYS A 285 -0.75 20.20 8.16
N GLY A 286 0.13 19.71 9.03
CA GLY A 286 0.56 20.46 10.22
C GLY A 286 1.35 21.71 9.84
N VAL A 287 0.97 22.85 10.44
CA VAL A 287 1.61 24.15 10.23
C VAL A 287 2.19 24.62 11.55
N TYR A 288 3.51 24.84 11.56
CA TYR A 288 4.26 25.11 12.78
C TYR A 288 5.22 26.29 12.64
N GLU A 289 5.51 26.95 13.75
CA GLU A 289 6.71 27.78 13.90
C GLU A 289 7.89 26.83 14.13
N LEU A 290 8.73 26.65 13.13
CA LEU A 290 9.80 25.63 13.18
C LEU A 290 11.04 26.08 13.97
N GLY A 291 11.05 27.34 14.45
CA GLY A 291 12.07 27.86 15.36
C GLY A 291 13.47 27.85 14.78
N SER A 292 14.42 27.40 15.55
CA SER A 292 15.87 27.55 15.27
C SER A 292 16.35 26.88 13.97
N ILE A 293 15.61 26.02 13.36
CA ILE A 293 15.98 25.49 12.02
C ILE A 293 15.99 26.61 10.96
N PHE A 294 15.21 27.66 11.13
CA PHE A 294 15.22 28.85 10.24
C PHE A 294 16.54 29.61 10.22
N LYS A 295 17.36 29.50 11.26
CA LYS A 295 18.66 30.15 11.32
C LYS A 295 19.57 29.70 10.16
N THR A 296 19.45 28.48 9.75
CA THR A 296 20.17 27.96 8.57
C THR A 296 19.81 28.75 7.32
N PHE A 297 18.53 29.06 7.10
CA PHE A 297 18.09 29.88 5.97
C PHE A 297 18.64 31.29 6.04
N THR A 298 18.63 31.90 7.23
CA THR A 298 19.20 33.25 7.47
C THR A 298 20.69 33.29 7.16
N VAL A 299 21.45 32.30 7.65
CA VAL A 299 22.89 32.23 7.42
C VAL A 299 23.18 31.96 5.95
N ALA A 300 22.45 31.02 5.30
CA ALA A 300 22.60 30.71 3.87
C ALA A 300 22.35 31.96 3.01
N LEU A 301 21.30 32.73 3.31
CA LEU A 301 20.99 33.97 2.59
C LEU A 301 22.08 35.03 2.75
N ALA A 302 22.69 35.13 3.92
CA ALA A 302 23.79 36.05 4.18
C ALA A 302 25.06 35.66 3.43
N LEU A 303 25.35 34.34 3.35
CA LEU A 303 26.48 33.78 2.60
C LEU A 303 26.28 33.99 1.10
N GLU A 304 25.10 33.65 0.56
CA GLU A 304 24.74 33.82 -0.86
C GLU A 304 24.90 35.30 -1.34
N ASN A 305 24.55 36.26 -0.46
CA ASN A 305 24.72 37.67 -0.77
C ASN A 305 26.14 38.21 -0.46
N ASN A 306 27.11 37.37 -0.13
CA ASN A 306 28.47 37.74 0.23
C ASN A 306 28.55 38.76 1.39
N LEU A 307 27.54 38.83 2.27
CA LEU A 307 27.50 39.75 3.41
C LEU A 307 28.37 39.28 4.58
N VAL A 308 28.59 37.96 4.64
CA VAL A 308 29.40 37.30 5.67
C VAL A 308 30.13 36.10 5.06
N LYS A 309 31.15 35.61 5.79
CA LYS A 309 31.81 34.32 5.59
C LYS A 309 31.67 33.51 6.89
N PRO A 310 31.88 32.20 6.90
CA PRO A 310 31.75 31.40 8.13
C PRO A 310 32.57 31.92 9.31
N LYS A 311 33.78 32.42 9.06
CA LYS A 311 34.68 32.99 10.10
C LYS A 311 34.47 34.47 10.34
N THR A 312 33.52 35.15 9.70
CA THR A 312 33.20 36.54 9.95
C THR A 312 32.71 36.72 11.39
N ILE A 313 33.33 37.65 12.12
CA ILE A 313 32.97 37.95 13.50
C ILE A 313 31.77 38.90 13.51
N VAL A 314 30.73 38.53 14.25
CA VAL A 314 29.58 39.37 14.59
C VAL A 314 29.76 39.88 16.01
N ASN A 315 29.85 41.16 16.15
CA ASN A 315 30.05 41.85 17.42
C ASN A 315 28.70 42.29 18.02
N ASN A 316 28.73 42.73 19.26
CA ASN A 316 27.58 43.26 20.00
C ASN A 316 26.49 42.23 20.28
N ILE A 317 26.88 40.98 20.52
CA ILE A 317 25.96 39.94 20.99
C ILE A 317 25.73 40.22 22.47
N THR A 318 24.52 40.67 22.81
CA THR A 318 24.05 40.94 24.14
C THR A 318 23.14 39.79 24.62
N LYS A 319 22.82 39.76 25.90
CA LYS A 319 21.88 38.76 26.45
C LYS A 319 20.48 38.93 25.85
N SER A 320 20.06 40.18 25.59
CA SER A 320 18.79 40.51 24.98
C SER A 320 18.87 41.79 24.15
N ILE A 321 17.94 41.92 23.20
CA ILE A 321 17.75 43.14 22.39
C ILE A 321 16.27 43.52 22.45
N LYS A 322 15.98 44.79 22.81
CA LYS A 322 14.63 45.33 22.71
C LYS A 322 14.27 45.60 21.26
N CYS A 323 13.12 45.12 20.84
CA CYS A 323 12.52 45.45 19.57
C CYS A 323 11.05 45.84 19.77
N SER A 324 10.78 47.15 19.65
CA SER A 324 9.48 47.73 19.99
C SER A 324 9.12 47.42 21.46
N LYS A 325 7.98 46.83 21.72
CA LYS A 325 7.53 46.38 23.06
C LYS A 325 8.02 45.00 23.46
N TYR A 326 8.69 44.27 22.56
CA TYR A 326 9.16 42.91 22.81
C TYR A 326 10.65 42.91 23.14
N GLU A 327 11.04 41.92 23.92
CA GLU A 327 12.44 41.63 24.22
C GLU A 327 12.82 40.27 23.62
N ILE A 328 13.83 40.25 22.75
CA ILE A 328 14.35 39.04 22.11
C ILE A 328 15.63 38.68 22.88
N SER A 329 15.71 37.45 23.34
CA SER A 329 16.83 36.95 24.14
C SER A 329 17.37 35.62 23.63
N ASP A 330 18.62 35.34 23.99
CA ASP A 330 19.20 34.01 23.88
C ASP A 330 18.83 33.15 25.10
N ILE A 331 18.78 31.83 24.93
CA ILE A 331 18.48 30.86 26.00
C ILE A 331 19.56 30.93 27.10
N LYS A 332 20.79 31.21 26.69
CA LYS A 332 21.96 31.34 27.58
C LYS A 332 22.85 32.53 27.18
N GLU A 333 23.71 32.96 28.06
CA GLU A 333 24.66 34.02 27.75
C GLU A 333 25.76 33.51 26.82
N PHE A 334 26.11 34.32 25.83
CA PHE A 334 27.19 34.09 24.90
C PHE A 334 28.25 35.18 24.99
N PRO A 335 29.49 34.97 24.50
CA PRO A 335 30.49 36.01 24.32
C PRO A 335 29.95 37.18 23.49
N LYS A 336 30.40 38.39 23.74
CA LYS A 336 29.99 39.60 23.00
C LYS A 336 30.27 39.54 21.50
N SER A 337 31.11 38.61 21.09
CA SER A 337 31.49 38.40 19.69
C SER A 337 31.52 36.90 19.37
N LEU A 338 30.90 36.48 18.30
CA LEU A 338 30.89 35.12 17.81
C LEU A 338 31.16 35.13 16.30
N SER A 339 31.76 34.07 15.77
CA SER A 339 31.77 33.83 14.34
C SER A 339 30.37 33.45 13.83
N VAL A 340 30.12 33.64 12.56
CA VAL A 340 28.84 33.19 11.93
C VAL A 340 28.65 31.68 12.11
N GLU A 341 29.72 30.92 12.03
CA GLU A 341 29.73 29.47 12.28
C GLU A 341 29.33 29.18 13.75
N ASP A 342 29.92 29.87 14.73
CA ASP A 342 29.55 29.70 16.13
C ASP A 342 28.12 30.14 16.44
N ILE A 343 27.61 31.18 15.78
CA ILE A 343 26.22 31.61 15.90
C ILE A 343 25.27 30.49 15.54
N LEU A 344 25.55 29.79 14.43
CA LEU A 344 24.72 28.66 13.97
C LEU A 344 24.88 27.42 14.87
N ILE A 345 26.11 27.03 15.19
CA ILE A 345 26.42 25.88 16.07
C ILE A 345 25.80 26.04 17.45
N ARG A 346 25.92 27.27 18.05
CA ARG A 346 25.40 27.56 19.38
C ARG A 346 23.93 27.97 19.37
N SER A 347 23.35 28.14 18.20
CA SER A 347 21.94 28.53 17.99
C SER A 347 21.61 29.89 18.65
N SER A 348 22.46 30.93 18.50
CA SER A 348 22.20 32.26 19.05
C SER A 348 21.08 32.98 18.28
N ASN A 349 20.01 33.36 18.94
CA ASN A 349 18.93 34.19 18.40
C ASN A 349 19.46 35.60 18.09
N ILE A 350 20.20 36.18 19.01
CA ILE A 350 20.74 37.55 18.87
C ILE A 350 21.76 37.62 17.74
N GLY A 351 22.69 36.64 17.67
CA GLY A 351 23.63 36.55 16.55
C GLY A 351 22.95 36.46 15.21
N THR A 352 21.92 35.61 15.10
CA THR A 352 21.16 35.43 13.84
C THR A 352 20.36 36.70 13.49
N LEU A 353 19.73 37.34 14.46
CA LEU A 353 19.05 38.62 14.29
C LEU A 353 20.00 39.71 13.76
N LEU A 354 21.20 39.78 14.28
CA LEU A 354 22.22 40.77 13.80
C LEU A 354 22.64 40.45 12.35
N ILE A 355 22.73 39.20 11.97
CA ILE A 355 22.98 38.77 10.58
C ILE A 355 21.77 39.18 9.69
N ALA A 356 20.53 38.93 10.12
CA ALA A 356 19.33 39.31 9.39
C ALA A 356 19.23 40.82 9.13
N ARG A 357 19.61 41.66 10.12
CA ARG A 357 19.69 43.11 9.95
C ARG A 357 20.68 43.52 8.84
N LYS A 358 21.81 42.80 8.68
CA LYS A 358 22.73 43.02 7.56
C LYS A 358 22.15 42.64 6.22
N ILE A 359 21.30 41.60 6.18
CA ILE A 359 20.60 41.17 4.97
C ILE A 359 19.56 42.20 4.54
N GLY A 360 18.77 42.71 5.49
CA GLY A 360 17.67 43.64 5.29
C GLY A 360 16.37 42.95 4.87
N GLU A 361 15.26 43.61 5.19
CA GLU A 361 13.90 43.06 5.04
C GLU A 361 13.56 42.70 3.59
N GLU A 362 13.91 43.55 2.63
CA GLU A 362 13.56 43.36 1.22
C GLU A 362 14.24 42.12 0.59
N LYS A 363 15.49 41.84 0.95
CA LYS A 363 16.19 40.64 0.49
C LYS A 363 15.61 39.38 1.15
N TYR A 364 15.23 39.49 2.42
CA TYR A 364 14.62 38.40 3.16
C TYR A 364 13.23 38.03 2.61
N LYS A 365 12.39 39.02 2.31
CA LYS A 365 11.09 38.85 1.64
C LYS A 365 11.25 38.15 0.28
N ARG A 366 12.21 38.58 -0.53
CA ARG A 366 12.49 37.97 -1.83
C ARG A 366 12.90 36.50 -1.68
N PHE A 367 13.70 36.17 -0.69
CA PHE A 367 14.10 34.79 -0.40
C PHE A 367 12.88 33.93 -0.07
N ILE A 368 12.04 34.34 0.88
CA ILE A 368 10.82 33.59 1.27
C ILE A 368 9.91 33.38 0.06
N ASN A 369 9.71 34.39 -0.75
CA ASN A 369 8.86 34.27 -1.96
C ASN A 369 9.48 33.33 -3.02
N LYS A 370 10.79 33.44 -3.24
CA LYS A 370 11.51 32.62 -4.22
C LYS A 370 11.52 31.15 -3.83
N THR A 371 11.62 30.82 -2.56
CA THR A 371 11.64 29.45 -2.06
C THR A 371 10.26 28.83 -1.87
N ASN A 372 9.20 29.60 -2.11
CA ASN A 372 7.80 29.18 -1.88
C ASN A 372 7.53 28.71 -0.43
N LEU A 373 8.34 29.16 0.55
CA LEU A 373 8.28 28.70 1.93
C LEU A 373 6.92 28.90 2.61
N LEU A 374 6.17 29.91 2.15
CA LEU A 374 4.83 30.23 2.64
C LEU A 374 3.70 29.82 1.68
N LYS A 375 4.01 29.06 0.65
CA LYS A 375 2.98 28.51 -0.23
C LYS A 375 2.68 27.07 0.14
N SER A 376 1.46 26.65 -0.11
CA SER A 376 1.10 25.24 -0.02
C SER A 376 1.91 24.45 -1.05
N PRO A 377 2.60 23.37 -0.67
CA PRO A 377 3.33 22.55 -1.65
C PRO A 377 2.36 21.84 -2.59
N ASP A 378 2.76 21.69 -3.84
CA ASP A 378 2.03 20.86 -4.80
C ASP A 378 2.48 19.42 -4.65
N LEU A 379 1.85 18.72 -3.72
CA LEU A 379 2.05 17.30 -3.49
C LEU A 379 0.81 16.54 -3.93
N GLN A 380 1.00 15.30 -4.45
CA GLN A 380 -0.08 14.42 -4.89
C GLN A 380 -0.95 13.92 -3.71
N LEU A 381 -1.31 14.83 -2.81
CA LEU A 381 -2.21 14.65 -1.66
C LEU A 381 -3.09 15.89 -1.51
N GLU A 382 -4.34 15.69 -1.08
CA GLU A 382 -5.22 16.83 -0.77
C GLU A 382 -4.99 17.40 0.65
N GLU A 383 -4.47 16.58 1.56
CA GLU A 383 -4.22 16.95 2.94
C GLU A 383 -2.93 17.75 3.07
N VAL A 384 -2.92 18.96 2.50
CA VAL A 384 -1.80 19.89 2.56
C VAL A 384 -2.17 21.14 3.35
N GLY A 385 -1.26 21.60 4.19
CA GLY A 385 -1.45 22.77 5.06
C GLY A 385 -1.11 24.07 4.34
N ASN A 386 -1.83 25.11 4.68
CA ASN A 386 -1.53 26.47 4.24
C ASN A 386 -0.82 27.22 5.36
N PRO A 387 0.41 27.71 5.15
CA PRO A 387 1.07 28.59 6.10
C PRO A 387 0.21 29.80 6.44
N ILE A 388 0.30 30.26 7.69
CA ILE A 388 -0.48 31.41 8.14
C ILE A 388 0.21 32.68 7.61
N ASN A 389 -0.52 33.50 6.89
CA ASN A 389 -0.04 34.80 6.43
C ASN A 389 0.25 35.73 7.61
N PHE A 390 1.27 36.54 7.46
CA PHE A 390 1.63 37.55 8.43
C PHE A 390 2.06 38.87 7.74
N ASP A 391 1.92 39.97 8.47
CA ASP A 391 2.36 41.27 7.99
C ASP A 391 3.81 41.58 8.42
N TRP A 392 4.57 42.21 7.54
CA TRP A 392 5.90 42.71 7.80
C TRP A 392 5.80 44.00 8.59
N ASN A 393 5.67 43.86 9.92
CA ASN A 393 5.59 44.97 10.85
C ASN A 393 6.92 45.13 11.63
N LYS A 394 6.94 46.06 12.57
CA LYS A 394 8.10 46.25 13.45
C LYS A 394 8.51 44.92 14.09
N CYS A 395 9.79 44.60 14.06
CA CYS A 395 10.44 43.40 14.62
C CYS A 395 10.21 42.11 13.86
N LYS A 396 9.51 42.12 12.72
CA LYS A 396 9.21 40.89 11.98
C LYS A 396 10.45 40.24 11.40
N LEU A 397 11.34 41.03 10.77
CA LEU A 397 12.61 40.52 10.27
C LEU A 397 13.42 39.85 11.37
N GLU A 398 13.49 40.47 12.53
CA GLU A 398 14.23 39.96 13.68
C GLU A 398 13.69 38.60 14.14
N THR A 399 12.38 38.48 14.33
CA THR A 399 11.77 37.26 14.83
C THR A 399 11.77 36.13 13.78
N VAL A 400 11.48 36.43 12.52
CA VAL A 400 11.50 35.47 11.44
C VAL A 400 12.88 34.87 11.20
N SER A 401 13.95 35.65 11.48
CA SER A 401 15.33 35.21 11.28
C SER A 401 15.69 33.93 12.07
N PHE A 402 15.05 33.69 13.19
CA PHE A 402 15.21 32.47 14.00
C PHE A 402 13.93 31.63 14.09
N GLY A 403 12.97 31.85 13.16
CA GLY A 403 11.78 31.01 12.97
C GLY A 403 10.63 31.26 13.94
N HIS A 404 10.53 32.46 14.53
CA HIS A 404 9.42 32.88 15.36
C HIS A 404 8.49 33.85 14.62
N GLY A 405 7.20 33.71 14.78
CA GLY A 405 6.20 34.49 14.06
C GLY A 405 6.09 34.17 12.57
N ILE A 406 6.68 33.08 12.10
CA ILE A 406 6.54 32.53 10.75
C ILE A 406 6.16 31.05 10.84
N THR A 407 5.13 30.67 10.13
CA THR A 407 4.66 29.29 10.12
C THR A 407 4.83 28.68 8.75
N THR A 408 5.16 27.40 8.70
CA THR A 408 5.23 26.60 7.47
C THR A 408 4.99 25.12 7.80
N THR A 409 4.83 24.28 6.79
CA THR A 409 4.77 22.84 7.00
C THR A 409 6.19 22.24 7.05
N PRO A 410 6.41 21.13 7.78
CA PRO A 410 7.68 20.41 7.73
C PRO A 410 8.08 20.00 6.30
N LEU A 411 7.11 19.61 5.46
CA LEU A 411 7.34 19.29 4.06
C LEU A 411 7.96 20.46 3.30
N GLN A 412 7.40 21.65 3.46
CA GLN A 412 7.87 22.85 2.77
C GLN A 412 9.28 23.26 3.22
N ALA A 413 9.52 23.20 4.55
CA ALA A 413 10.84 23.45 5.08
C ALA A 413 11.88 22.46 4.55
N THR A 414 11.52 21.17 4.47
CA THR A 414 12.39 20.13 3.91
C THR A 414 12.74 20.40 2.45
N ALA A 415 11.78 20.84 1.63
CA ALA A 415 12.04 21.22 0.23
C ALA A 415 13.06 22.38 0.13
N VAL A 416 12.96 23.37 1.00
CA VAL A 416 13.95 24.47 1.04
C VAL A 416 15.32 23.99 1.54
N TYR A 417 15.35 23.07 2.52
CA TYR A 417 16.60 22.44 2.96
C TYR A 417 17.25 21.61 1.84
N ALA A 418 16.45 20.90 1.04
CA ALA A 418 16.95 20.17 -0.11
C ALA A 418 17.65 21.08 -1.11
N ALA A 419 17.13 22.30 -1.33
CA ALA A 419 17.78 23.29 -2.18
C ALA A 419 19.15 23.72 -1.64
N LEU A 420 19.34 23.80 -0.32
CA LEU A 420 20.65 24.08 0.27
C LEU A 420 21.65 22.93 0.05
N ALA A 421 21.16 21.69 0.01
CA ALA A 421 21.98 20.50 -0.11
C ALA A 421 22.34 20.11 -1.56
N ASN A 422 21.56 20.57 -2.56
CA ASN A 422 21.69 20.19 -3.97
C ASN A 422 22.30 21.27 -4.88
N GLY A 423 22.94 22.29 -4.30
CA GLY A 423 23.55 23.40 -5.05
C GLY A 423 22.57 24.51 -5.42
N GLY A 424 21.51 24.71 -4.69
CA GLY A 424 20.58 25.83 -4.80
C GLY A 424 19.39 25.61 -5.74
N LYS A 425 19.12 24.38 -6.14
CA LYS A 425 17.97 24.05 -7.01
C LYS A 425 16.74 23.80 -6.16
N ILE A 426 15.68 24.56 -6.40
CA ILE A 426 14.37 24.32 -5.79
C ILE A 426 13.74 23.11 -6.49
N ILE A 427 13.39 22.10 -5.71
CA ILE A 427 12.78 20.85 -6.18
C ILE A 427 11.45 20.67 -5.47
N GLU A 428 10.44 20.31 -6.23
CA GLU A 428 9.12 20.01 -5.68
C GLU A 428 9.08 18.58 -5.14
N PRO A 429 8.58 18.39 -3.91
CA PRO A 429 8.36 17.04 -3.37
C PRO A 429 7.35 16.26 -4.22
N LYS A 430 7.59 14.96 -4.43
CA LYS A 430 6.70 14.11 -5.20
C LYS A 430 6.56 12.72 -4.61
N LEU A 431 5.40 12.10 -4.84
CA LEU A 431 5.07 10.72 -4.45
C LEU A 431 5.02 9.74 -5.63
N ILE A 432 5.10 10.28 -6.87
CA ILE A 432 5.11 9.51 -8.12
C ILE A 432 6.20 10.01 -9.04
#